data_890f0dc27adafac362111f3dfb43ff1e
#
_entry.id   890f0dc27adafac362111f3dfb43ff1e
#
_cell.length_a   1.000
_cell.length_b   1.000
_cell.length_c   1.000
_cell.angle_alpha   90.00
_cell.angle_beta   90.00
_cell.angle_gamma   90.00
#
_symmetry.space_group_name_H-M   'P 1'
#
loop_
_entity.id
_entity.type
_entity.pdbx_description
1 polymer ?
#
loop_
_entity_poly.entity_id
_entity_poly.type
_entity_poly.pdbx_seq_one_letter_code
_entity_poly.pdbx_strand_id
1 'polypeptide(L)'
;MTDTKKGSRLFMILNCIALGIIAMNLTAPVHEATHLITQMIAGAKPIVLAFGCAGTIDPSANIDSPFWKVMYTGSAALMNIVIGFILLIILKKFKLGPLSRPLVLMTTMMHFSMGFGYFLRDFFLYDPNPGPDVQQGDWAKVYENFDGNLALRITMLMIGCIGILFVFYIAYRQAFHFISDNNDKNERNRVASAIYLFPYLVNAVVFTLVELNGPVAKDNINSFLIISPIINIFGMIGFFWGYMFVAHMVKPRKQNVYYFSPCAEKKLVLWIFAAALLAFDALFLCPGFYF
;
A
#
# COMPACT_ATOMS: atom_id res chain seq x y z
N MET A 1 -23.55 30.20 -11.74
CA MET A 1 -22.41 29.61 -10.99
C MET A 1 -22.50 28.07 -10.84
N THR A 2 -23.24 27.37 -11.67
CA THR A 2 -23.63 25.97 -11.49
C THR A 2 -22.91 24.97 -12.39
N ASP A 3 -22.31 25.38 -13.51
CA ASP A 3 -21.69 24.43 -14.46
C ASP A 3 -20.21 24.11 -14.22
N THR A 4 -19.48 24.98 -13.56
CA THR A 4 -18.07 24.75 -13.24
C THR A 4 -17.85 23.65 -12.16
N LYS A 5 -18.88 23.33 -11.34
CA LYS A 5 -18.79 22.33 -10.28
C LYS A 5 -18.80 20.87 -10.78
N LYS A 6 -19.46 20.57 -11.89
CA LYS A 6 -19.62 19.18 -12.37
C LYS A 6 -18.36 18.65 -13.06
N GLY A 7 -17.73 19.47 -13.89
CA GLY A 7 -16.44 19.13 -14.52
C GLY A 7 -15.30 18.96 -13.50
N SER A 8 -15.31 19.75 -12.43
CA SER A 8 -14.31 19.69 -11.37
C SER A 8 -14.31 18.38 -10.59
N ARG A 9 -15.46 17.69 -10.42
CA ARG A 9 -15.55 16.41 -9.68
C ARG A 9 -14.87 15.26 -10.44
N LEU A 10 -15.13 15.14 -11.73
CA LEU A 10 -14.52 14.09 -12.57
C LEU A 10 -13.00 14.24 -12.60
N PHE A 11 -12.50 15.46 -12.85
CA PHE A 11 -11.06 15.69 -12.88
C PHE A 11 -10.39 15.43 -11.52
N MET A 12 -11.06 15.79 -10.43
CA MET A 12 -10.58 15.45 -9.08
C MET A 12 -10.44 13.94 -8.89
N ILE A 13 -11.44 13.15 -9.28
CA ILE A 13 -11.41 11.70 -9.20
C ILE A 13 -10.27 11.13 -10.06
N LEU A 14 -10.18 11.53 -11.33
CA LEU A 14 -9.14 11.04 -12.24
C LEU A 14 -7.73 11.41 -11.76
N ASN A 15 -7.54 12.63 -11.25
CA ASN A 15 -6.27 13.01 -10.66
C ASN A 15 -5.92 12.17 -9.43
N CYS A 16 -6.88 11.91 -8.55
CA CYS A 16 -6.64 11.09 -7.37
C CYS A 16 -6.38 9.61 -7.72
N ILE A 17 -7.05 9.06 -8.73
CA ILE A 17 -6.75 7.72 -9.26
C ILE A 17 -5.31 7.69 -9.79
N ALA A 18 -4.90 8.65 -10.61
CA ALA A 18 -3.54 8.73 -11.13
C ALA A 18 -2.50 8.86 -10.02
N LEU A 19 -2.77 9.68 -8.99
CA LEU A 19 -1.91 9.80 -7.82
C LEU A 19 -1.85 8.49 -7.02
N GLY A 20 -2.95 7.75 -6.92
CA GLY A 20 -2.98 6.42 -6.30
C GLY A 20 -2.11 5.40 -7.04
N ILE A 21 -2.15 5.38 -8.37
CA ILE A 21 -1.28 4.55 -9.21
C ILE A 21 0.20 4.89 -8.96
N ILE A 22 0.54 6.18 -8.95
CA ILE A 22 1.91 6.63 -8.67
C ILE A 22 2.33 6.23 -7.24
N ALA A 23 1.44 6.40 -6.25
CA ALA A 23 1.72 6.03 -4.87
C ALA A 23 2.00 4.53 -4.72
N MET A 24 1.25 3.67 -5.43
CA MET A 24 1.48 2.23 -5.43
C MET A 24 2.84 1.87 -6.04
N ASN A 25 3.21 2.53 -7.15
CA ASN A 25 4.52 2.38 -7.77
C ASN A 25 5.68 2.86 -6.87
N LEU A 26 5.41 3.80 -5.97
CA LEU A 26 6.38 4.23 -4.94
C LEU A 26 6.40 3.29 -3.72
N THR A 27 5.50 2.32 -3.64
CA THR A 27 5.36 1.45 -2.46
C THR A 27 5.72 0.00 -2.76
N ALA A 28 5.06 -0.65 -3.72
CA ALA A 28 5.24 -2.08 -3.97
C ALA A 28 6.66 -2.42 -4.47
N PRO A 29 7.25 -1.75 -5.48
CA PRO A 29 8.63 -2.04 -5.90
C PRO A 29 9.67 -1.76 -4.80
N VAL A 30 9.41 -0.78 -3.92
CA VAL A 30 10.29 -0.49 -2.77
C VAL A 30 10.23 -1.61 -1.73
N HIS A 31 9.04 -2.18 -1.52
CA HIS A 31 8.86 -3.36 -0.67
C HIS A 31 9.69 -4.54 -1.18
N GLU A 32 9.54 -4.90 -2.45
CA GLU A 32 10.25 -6.02 -3.06
C GLU A 32 11.77 -5.78 -3.13
N ALA A 33 12.19 -4.55 -3.50
CA ALA A 33 13.61 -4.19 -3.48
C ALA A 33 14.22 -4.29 -2.07
N THR A 34 13.44 -4.04 -1.01
CA THR A 34 13.91 -4.20 0.36
C THR A 34 14.19 -5.66 0.68
N HIS A 35 13.33 -6.60 0.26
CA HIS A 35 13.61 -8.03 0.37
C HIS A 35 14.89 -8.39 -0.33
N LEU A 36 15.02 -8.02 -1.61
CA LEU A 36 16.18 -8.34 -2.42
C LEU A 36 17.49 -7.84 -1.76
N ILE A 37 17.52 -6.57 -1.37
CA ILE A 37 18.70 -5.95 -0.74
C ILE A 37 19.04 -6.65 0.59
N THR A 38 18.04 -6.92 1.43
CA THR A 38 18.28 -7.56 2.74
C THR A 38 18.79 -8.98 2.58
N GLN A 39 18.24 -9.73 1.63
CA GLN A 39 18.66 -11.08 1.31
C GLN A 39 20.08 -11.11 0.74
N MET A 40 20.42 -10.14 -0.13
CA MET A 40 21.80 -9.99 -0.63
C MET A 40 22.80 -9.68 0.48
N ILE A 41 22.42 -8.82 1.45
CA ILE A 41 23.26 -8.53 2.62
C ILE A 41 23.47 -9.80 3.47
N ALA A 42 22.48 -10.70 3.55
CA ALA A 42 22.60 -11.99 4.21
C ALA A 42 23.44 -13.02 3.42
N GLY A 43 23.87 -12.70 2.20
CA GLY A 43 24.72 -13.56 1.37
C GLY A 43 23.98 -14.30 0.25
N ALA A 44 22.69 -14.11 0.09
CA ALA A 44 21.92 -14.71 -1.00
C ALA A 44 22.24 -14.04 -2.35
N LYS A 45 22.10 -14.79 -3.44
CA LYS A 45 22.29 -14.27 -4.81
C LYS A 45 20.94 -13.87 -5.40
N PRO A 46 20.81 -12.67 -5.98
CA PRO A 46 19.58 -12.24 -6.61
C PRO A 46 19.25 -13.08 -7.84
N ILE A 47 17.98 -13.38 -8.07
CA ILE A 47 17.48 -14.04 -9.27
C ILE A 47 16.51 -13.14 -10.02
N VAL A 48 15.54 -12.58 -9.29
CA VAL A 48 14.46 -11.81 -9.90
C VAL A 48 13.98 -10.71 -8.98
N LEU A 49 13.66 -9.56 -9.57
CA LEU A 49 12.90 -8.49 -8.97
C LEU A 49 11.70 -8.19 -9.86
N ALA A 50 10.52 -8.34 -9.31
CA ALA A 50 9.25 -8.07 -10.02
C ALA A 50 8.37 -7.14 -9.19
N PHE A 51 7.22 -6.75 -9.74
CA PHE A 51 6.30 -5.82 -9.08
C PHE A 51 5.81 -6.34 -7.73
N GLY A 52 5.50 -7.61 -7.62
CA GLY A 52 4.96 -8.23 -6.41
C GLY A 52 5.77 -9.44 -5.91
N CYS A 53 7.04 -9.55 -6.30
CA CYS A 53 7.93 -10.56 -5.74
C CYS A 53 9.41 -10.22 -5.93
N ALA A 54 10.22 -10.65 -4.97
CA ALA A 54 11.67 -10.71 -5.09
C ALA A 54 12.12 -12.16 -4.85
N GLY A 55 13.04 -12.65 -5.69
CA GLY A 55 13.59 -13.99 -5.59
C GLY A 55 15.09 -13.99 -5.47
N THR A 56 15.62 -14.85 -4.60
CA THR A 56 17.05 -15.11 -4.45
C THR A 56 17.32 -16.60 -4.40
N ILE A 57 18.53 -17.00 -4.82
CA ILE A 57 19.07 -18.33 -4.53
C ILE A 57 19.86 -18.20 -3.24
N ASP A 58 19.55 -19.06 -2.29
CA ASP A 58 20.17 -19.09 -0.99
C ASP A 58 20.89 -20.41 -0.71
N PRO A 59 22.11 -20.61 -1.21
CA PRO A 59 22.90 -21.78 -0.83
C PRO A 59 23.74 -21.55 0.44
N SER A 60 23.83 -20.34 0.97
CA SER A 60 24.81 -19.99 2.02
C SER A 60 24.39 -18.85 2.95
N ALA A 61 23.15 -18.36 2.86
CA ALA A 61 22.72 -17.30 3.76
C ALA A 61 22.64 -17.82 5.19
N ASN A 62 23.45 -17.23 6.05
CA ASN A 62 23.44 -17.55 7.47
C ASN A 62 22.28 -16.87 8.15
N ILE A 63 21.13 -17.55 8.18
CA ILE A 63 19.90 -17.08 8.83
C ILE A 63 19.71 -17.61 10.24
N ASP A 64 20.72 -18.25 10.84
CA ASP A 64 20.60 -18.92 12.15
C ASP A 64 20.36 -17.95 13.31
N SER A 65 20.83 -16.70 13.19
CA SER A 65 20.57 -15.72 14.25
C SER A 65 19.14 -15.26 14.29
N PRO A 66 18.55 -14.97 15.47
CA PRO A 66 17.20 -14.42 15.60
C PRO A 66 16.98 -13.14 14.78
N PHE A 67 18.01 -12.32 14.62
CA PHE A 67 17.97 -11.11 13.79
C PHE A 67 17.71 -11.46 12.32
N TRP A 68 18.49 -12.39 11.74
CA TRP A 68 18.33 -12.78 10.35
C TRP A 68 17.06 -13.57 10.09
N LYS A 69 16.60 -14.39 11.04
CA LYS A 69 15.30 -15.06 10.98
C LYS A 69 14.12 -14.09 10.77
N VAL A 70 14.23 -12.88 11.34
CA VAL A 70 13.23 -11.81 11.11
C VAL A 70 13.53 -11.03 9.85
N MET A 71 14.77 -10.57 9.68
CA MET A 71 15.12 -9.59 8.63
C MET A 71 15.08 -10.19 7.24
N TYR A 72 15.40 -11.47 7.07
CA TYR A 72 15.49 -12.12 5.75
C TYR A 72 14.15 -12.08 4.99
N THR A 73 13.04 -12.28 5.68
CA THR A 73 11.70 -12.26 5.09
C THR A 73 10.83 -11.09 5.57
N GLY A 74 10.97 -10.65 6.82
CA GLY A 74 10.10 -9.63 7.42
C GLY A 74 10.56 -8.18 7.21
N SER A 75 11.76 -7.94 6.64
CA SER A 75 12.35 -6.60 6.52
C SER A 75 11.52 -5.61 5.73
N ALA A 76 10.87 -6.04 4.65
CA ALA A 76 10.13 -5.15 3.78
C ALA A 76 8.90 -4.53 4.47
N ALA A 77 8.17 -5.32 5.25
CA ALA A 77 7.07 -4.80 6.06
C ALA A 77 7.56 -3.77 7.11
N LEU A 78 8.70 -4.04 7.75
CA LEU A 78 9.32 -3.10 8.70
C LEU A 78 9.78 -1.82 8.00
N MET A 79 10.41 -1.92 6.83
CA MET A 79 10.84 -0.77 6.04
C MET A 79 9.64 0.08 5.60
N ASN A 80 8.54 -0.55 5.19
CA ASN A 80 7.31 0.17 4.88
C ASN A 80 6.83 1.01 6.07
N ILE A 81 6.88 0.48 7.29
CA ILE A 81 6.51 1.24 8.49
C ILE A 81 7.45 2.43 8.69
N VAL A 82 8.76 2.25 8.52
CA VAL A 82 9.76 3.31 8.66
C VAL A 82 9.52 4.41 7.61
N ILE A 83 9.36 4.06 6.35
CA ILE A 83 9.08 5.02 5.27
C ILE A 83 7.75 5.74 5.53
N GLY A 84 6.72 5.01 5.98
CA GLY A 84 5.44 5.60 6.37
C GLY A 84 5.60 6.71 7.43
N PHE A 85 6.43 6.50 8.46
CA PHE A 85 6.72 7.54 9.46
C PHE A 85 7.49 8.72 8.88
N ILE A 86 8.46 8.50 8.00
CA ILE A 86 9.19 9.59 7.31
C ILE A 86 8.21 10.45 6.50
N LEU A 87 7.36 9.81 5.70
CA LEU A 87 6.36 10.50 4.89
C LEU A 87 5.32 11.23 5.76
N LEU A 88 4.93 10.68 6.90
CA LEU A 88 4.06 11.35 7.86
C LEU A 88 4.69 12.60 8.45
N ILE A 89 6.00 12.58 8.71
CA ILE A 89 6.76 13.79 9.13
C ILE A 89 6.73 14.84 8.01
N ILE A 90 6.92 14.42 6.76
CA ILE A 90 6.82 15.32 5.59
C ILE A 90 5.44 15.95 5.51
N LEU A 91 4.36 15.15 5.63
CA LEU A 91 2.98 15.65 5.66
C LEU A 91 2.71 16.69 6.75
N LYS A 92 3.36 16.54 7.91
CA LYS A 92 3.15 17.41 9.06
C LYS A 92 4.01 18.69 9.00
N LYS A 93 5.25 18.60 8.51
CA LYS A 93 6.21 19.69 8.59
C LYS A 93 6.27 20.57 7.35
N PHE A 94 5.95 20.03 6.16
CA PHE A 94 6.13 20.76 4.91
C PHE A 94 4.79 21.27 4.34
N LYS A 95 4.85 22.47 3.73
CA LYS A 95 3.73 23.02 2.96
C LYS A 95 3.73 22.37 1.58
N LEU A 96 2.91 21.34 1.43
CA LEU A 96 2.75 20.61 0.18
C LEU A 96 1.64 21.21 -0.68
N GLY A 97 1.83 21.20 -1.99
CA GLY A 97 0.86 21.71 -2.96
C GLY A 97 -0.36 20.78 -3.16
N PRO A 98 -1.30 21.18 -4.04
CA PRO A 98 -2.58 20.49 -4.21
C PRO A 98 -2.47 19.08 -4.83
N LEU A 99 -1.38 18.75 -5.51
CA LEU A 99 -1.10 17.40 -6.01
C LEU A 99 -0.14 16.63 -5.11
N SER A 100 0.90 17.30 -4.60
CA SER A 100 1.91 16.62 -3.78
C SER A 100 1.37 16.21 -2.41
N ARG A 101 0.45 16.97 -1.81
CA ARG A 101 -0.13 16.57 -0.52
C ARG A 101 -0.96 15.29 -0.60
N PRO A 102 -1.92 15.12 -1.53
CA PRO A 102 -2.63 13.85 -1.66
C PRO A 102 -1.71 12.71 -2.11
N LEU A 103 -0.70 12.94 -2.95
CA LEU A 103 0.28 11.93 -3.31
C LEU A 103 1.03 11.42 -2.08
N VAL A 104 1.64 12.32 -1.30
CA VAL A 104 2.39 11.93 -0.08
C VAL A 104 1.45 11.26 0.93
N LEU A 105 0.20 11.72 1.07
CA LEU A 105 -0.79 11.08 1.93
C LEU A 105 -1.07 9.64 1.49
N MET A 106 -1.36 9.43 0.20
CA MET A 106 -1.66 8.10 -0.36
C MET A 106 -0.46 7.16 -0.18
N THR A 107 0.75 7.63 -0.51
CA THR A 107 1.98 6.84 -0.34
C THR A 107 2.21 6.51 1.15
N THR A 108 2.00 7.47 2.07
CA THR A 108 2.08 7.23 3.52
C THR A 108 1.13 6.12 3.96
N MET A 109 -0.13 6.21 3.51
CA MET A 109 -1.15 5.24 3.89
C MET A 109 -0.86 3.85 3.31
N MET A 110 -0.38 3.77 2.08
CA MET A 110 -0.01 2.49 1.45
C MET A 110 1.16 1.84 2.18
N HIS A 111 2.23 2.57 2.46
CA HIS A 111 3.36 2.04 3.23
C HIS A 111 2.92 1.53 4.61
N PHE A 112 2.13 2.29 5.36
CA PHE A 112 1.63 1.81 6.64
C PHE A 112 0.66 0.63 6.51
N SER A 113 -0.25 0.66 5.53
CA SER A 113 -1.21 -0.43 5.31
C SER A 113 -0.49 -1.72 4.90
N MET A 114 0.50 -1.63 4.01
CA MET A 114 1.33 -2.79 3.66
C MET A 114 2.14 -3.27 4.89
N GLY A 115 2.85 -2.39 5.59
CA GLY A 115 3.65 -2.78 6.74
C GLY A 115 2.83 -3.45 7.84
N PHE A 116 1.81 -2.79 8.35
CA PHE A 116 0.94 -3.33 9.42
C PHE A 116 -0.03 -4.40 8.92
N GLY A 117 -0.46 -4.31 7.66
CA GLY A 117 -1.36 -5.27 7.04
C GLY A 117 -0.76 -6.65 6.93
N TYR A 118 0.56 -6.78 6.67
CA TYR A 118 1.25 -8.07 6.69
C TYR A 118 1.15 -8.76 8.05
N PHE A 119 1.31 -8.03 9.15
CA PHE A 119 1.18 -8.62 10.49
C PHE A 119 -0.22 -9.17 10.73
N LEU A 120 -1.24 -8.42 10.30
CA LEU A 120 -2.63 -8.84 10.42
C LEU A 120 -2.94 -10.03 9.52
N ARG A 121 -2.63 -9.92 8.22
CA ARG A 121 -2.93 -10.94 7.20
C ARG A 121 -2.25 -12.27 7.54
N ASP A 122 -0.97 -12.21 7.83
CA ASP A 122 -0.15 -13.41 7.99
C ASP A 122 -0.44 -14.14 9.31
N PHE A 123 -1.03 -13.46 10.30
CA PHE A 123 -1.56 -14.15 11.47
C PHE A 123 -2.67 -15.13 11.10
N PHE A 124 -3.58 -14.72 10.21
CA PHE A 124 -4.72 -15.54 9.80
C PHE A 124 -4.37 -16.58 8.70
N LEU A 125 -3.41 -16.24 7.85
CA LEU A 125 -3.02 -17.10 6.72
C LEU A 125 -1.84 -18.02 7.03
N TYR A 126 -1.26 -17.95 8.23
CA TYR A 126 -0.18 -18.85 8.64
C TYR A 126 -0.66 -20.28 8.72
N ASP A 127 -0.02 -21.16 7.97
CA ASP A 127 -0.19 -22.60 8.03
C ASP A 127 1.15 -23.23 8.49
N PRO A 128 1.17 -24.03 9.58
CA PRO A 128 2.38 -24.71 10.04
C PRO A 128 2.82 -25.83 9.10
N ASN A 129 1.95 -26.31 8.20
CA ASN A 129 2.22 -27.34 7.22
C ASN A 129 1.75 -26.92 5.83
N PRO A 130 2.32 -25.85 5.25
CA PRO A 130 1.87 -25.37 3.96
C PRO A 130 2.10 -26.45 2.90
N GLY A 131 1.09 -26.67 2.04
CA GLY A 131 1.27 -27.50 0.87
C GLY A 131 2.38 -26.94 -0.05
N PRO A 132 2.97 -27.77 -0.92
CA PRO A 132 4.12 -27.37 -1.75
C PRO A 132 3.82 -26.17 -2.65
N ASP A 133 2.54 -25.94 -2.98
CA ASP A 133 2.09 -24.88 -3.88
C ASP A 133 1.54 -23.65 -3.13
N VAL A 134 1.61 -23.63 -1.79
CA VAL A 134 1.10 -22.52 -0.96
C VAL A 134 2.21 -21.53 -0.66
N GLN A 135 2.18 -20.39 -1.32
CA GLN A 135 3.08 -19.31 -0.99
C GLN A 135 2.63 -18.60 0.29
N GLN A 136 3.40 -18.74 1.35
CA GLN A 136 3.18 -18.00 2.59
C GLN A 136 3.65 -16.54 2.47
N GLY A 137 3.01 -15.65 3.22
CA GLY A 137 3.42 -14.26 3.30
C GLY A 137 4.73 -14.07 4.09
N ASP A 138 5.26 -12.88 4.06
CA ASP A 138 6.57 -12.53 4.64
C ASP A 138 6.66 -12.83 6.12
N TRP A 139 5.62 -12.44 6.87
CA TRP A 139 5.57 -12.66 8.31
C TRP A 139 5.12 -14.06 8.68
N ALA A 140 4.40 -14.76 7.82
CA ALA A 140 4.13 -16.18 8.00
C ALA A 140 5.43 -16.99 7.95
N LYS A 141 6.37 -16.65 7.06
CA LYS A 141 7.72 -17.22 7.03
C LYS A 141 8.55 -16.86 8.29
N VAL A 142 8.39 -15.62 8.79
CA VAL A 142 9.00 -15.27 10.10
C VAL A 142 8.43 -16.16 11.20
N TYR A 143 7.12 -16.39 11.23
CA TYR A 143 6.51 -17.28 12.24
C TYR A 143 7.05 -18.72 12.12
N GLU A 144 7.21 -19.23 10.91
CA GLU A 144 7.82 -20.53 10.64
C GLU A 144 9.24 -20.61 11.23
N ASN A 145 10.07 -19.59 11.02
CA ASN A 145 11.43 -19.50 11.56
C ASN A 145 11.50 -19.50 13.11
N PHE A 146 10.37 -19.29 13.78
CA PHE A 146 10.21 -19.37 15.25
C PHE A 146 9.22 -20.47 15.67
N ASP A 147 9.15 -21.56 14.91
CA ASP A 147 8.32 -22.75 15.21
C ASP A 147 6.84 -22.41 15.42
N GLY A 148 6.33 -21.40 14.70
CA GLY A 148 4.95 -20.95 14.82
C GLY A 148 4.58 -20.35 16.18
N ASN A 149 5.54 -19.82 16.94
CA ASN A 149 5.37 -19.32 18.29
C ASN A 149 4.12 -18.43 18.43
N LEU A 150 3.13 -18.91 19.20
CA LEU A 150 1.83 -18.25 19.34
C LEU A 150 1.94 -16.85 19.99
N ALA A 151 2.85 -16.68 20.97
CA ALA A 151 3.03 -15.38 21.62
C ALA A 151 3.58 -14.34 20.63
N LEU A 152 4.53 -14.71 19.77
CA LEU A 152 5.03 -13.86 18.70
C LEU A 152 3.88 -13.48 17.74
N ARG A 153 3.11 -14.46 17.28
CA ARG A 153 1.98 -14.25 16.35
C ARG A 153 0.93 -13.31 16.93
N ILE A 154 0.51 -13.52 18.19
CA ILE A 154 -0.45 -12.63 18.87
C ILE A 154 0.13 -11.23 19.04
N THR A 155 1.41 -11.09 19.39
CA THR A 155 2.07 -9.79 19.53
C THR A 155 2.04 -9.03 18.20
N MET A 156 2.38 -9.68 17.10
CA MET A 156 2.37 -9.05 15.77
C MET A 156 0.94 -8.72 15.29
N LEU A 157 -0.05 -9.60 15.59
CA LEU A 157 -1.45 -9.29 15.36
C LEU A 157 -1.88 -8.00 16.07
N MET A 158 -1.55 -7.86 17.35
CA MET A 158 -1.89 -6.66 18.13
C MET A 158 -1.23 -5.40 17.55
N ILE A 159 0.06 -5.49 17.18
CA ILE A 159 0.78 -4.39 16.52
C ILE A 159 0.11 -4.05 15.17
N GLY A 160 -0.26 -5.05 14.39
CA GLY A 160 -0.97 -4.88 13.12
C GLY A 160 -2.31 -4.17 13.30
N CYS A 161 -3.13 -4.64 14.26
CA CYS A 161 -4.42 -4.01 14.57
C CYS A 161 -4.26 -2.53 14.98
N ILE A 162 -3.35 -2.25 15.92
CA ILE A 162 -3.08 -0.88 16.37
C ILE A 162 -2.56 -0.03 15.20
N GLY A 163 -1.68 -0.58 14.36
CA GLY A 163 -1.14 0.10 13.19
C GLY A 163 -2.22 0.43 12.17
N ILE A 164 -3.12 -0.49 11.86
CA ILE A 164 -4.23 -0.24 10.93
C ILE A 164 -5.20 0.82 11.50
N LEU A 165 -5.52 0.78 12.79
CA LEU A 165 -6.29 1.84 13.44
C LEU A 165 -5.60 3.21 13.35
N PHE A 166 -4.28 3.24 13.44
CA PHE A 166 -3.48 4.44 13.24
C PHE A 166 -3.56 4.95 11.79
N VAL A 167 -3.54 4.06 10.80
CA VAL A 167 -3.76 4.44 9.39
C VAL A 167 -5.13 5.09 9.20
N PHE A 168 -6.19 4.53 9.80
CA PHE A 168 -7.53 5.14 9.76
C PHE A 168 -7.54 6.52 10.36
N TYR A 169 -6.89 6.69 11.50
CA TYR A 169 -6.78 7.99 12.16
C TYR A 169 -6.07 9.02 11.28
N ILE A 170 -4.96 8.63 10.61
CA ILE A 170 -4.25 9.50 9.67
C ILE A 170 -5.18 9.87 8.50
N ALA A 171 -5.80 8.89 7.87
CA ALA A 171 -6.72 9.10 6.76
C ALA A 171 -7.84 10.09 7.14
N TYR A 172 -8.48 9.86 8.28
CA TYR A 172 -9.51 10.72 8.81
C TYR A 172 -9.00 12.15 9.04
N ARG A 173 -7.90 12.31 9.77
CA ARG A 173 -7.33 13.62 10.11
C ARG A 173 -6.88 14.41 8.88
N GLN A 174 -6.26 13.75 7.92
CA GLN A 174 -5.73 14.40 6.73
C GLN A 174 -6.80 14.76 5.70
N ALA A 175 -7.91 14.03 5.63
CA ALA A 175 -9.00 14.34 4.70
C ALA A 175 -9.57 15.74 4.93
N PHE A 176 -9.63 16.20 6.18
CA PHE A 176 -10.15 17.53 6.50
C PHE A 176 -9.31 18.69 5.99
N HIS A 177 -8.09 18.43 5.54
CA HIS A 177 -7.31 19.42 4.81
C HIS A 177 -7.81 19.69 3.39
N PHE A 178 -8.69 18.85 2.85
CA PHE A 178 -9.23 18.94 1.50
C PHE A 178 -10.72 19.33 1.47
N ILE A 179 -11.34 19.50 2.62
CA ILE A 179 -12.77 19.80 2.78
C ILE A 179 -12.90 21.26 3.21
N SER A 180 -13.59 22.09 2.40
CA SER A 180 -13.80 23.51 2.70
C SER A 180 -14.90 23.74 3.74
N ASP A 181 -15.97 22.94 3.70
CA ASP A 181 -17.04 22.95 4.69
C ASP A 181 -17.27 21.54 5.26
N ASN A 182 -16.80 21.32 6.48
CA ASN A 182 -16.96 20.04 7.18
C ASN A 182 -18.44 19.73 7.54
N ASN A 183 -19.32 20.71 7.51
CA ASN A 183 -20.73 20.52 7.79
C ASN A 183 -21.51 20.02 6.56
N ASP A 184 -20.98 20.31 5.35
CA ASP A 184 -21.57 19.81 4.12
C ASP A 184 -21.25 18.31 3.92
N LYS A 185 -22.27 17.47 4.12
CA LYS A 185 -22.18 16.03 3.90
C LYS A 185 -21.80 15.68 2.45
N ASN A 186 -22.32 16.45 1.49
CA ASN A 186 -22.06 16.19 0.07
C ASN A 186 -20.60 16.50 -0.27
N GLU A 187 -20.03 17.58 0.28
CA GLU A 187 -18.63 17.88 0.09
C GLU A 187 -17.72 16.84 0.75
N ARG A 188 -18.01 16.43 1.99
CA ARG A 188 -17.27 15.35 2.66
C ARG A 188 -17.27 14.07 1.84
N ASN A 189 -18.45 13.64 1.38
CA ASN A 189 -18.59 12.44 0.56
C ASN A 189 -17.84 12.57 -0.77
N ARG A 190 -17.94 13.72 -1.42
CA ARG A 190 -17.25 14.00 -2.68
C ARG A 190 -15.72 13.90 -2.53
N VAL A 191 -15.16 14.53 -1.51
CA VAL A 191 -13.72 14.55 -1.26
C VAL A 191 -13.24 13.17 -0.81
N ALA A 192 -13.94 12.53 0.12
CA ALA A 192 -13.57 11.20 0.60
C ALA A 192 -13.62 10.14 -0.52
N SER A 193 -14.64 10.21 -1.39
CA SER A 193 -14.73 9.32 -2.55
C SER A 193 -13.55 9.52 -3.51
N ALA A 194 -13.20 10.77 -3.78
CA ALA A 194 -12.11 11.06 -4.71
C ALA A 194 -10.74 10.64 -4.17
N ILE A 195 -10.45 10.94 -2.89
CA ILE A 195 -9.12 10.69 -2.32
C ILE A 195 -8.94 9.23 -1.90
N TYR A 196 -10.01 8.55 -1.45
CA TYR A 196 -9.89 7.23 -0.85
C TYR A 196 -10.62 6.15 -1.65
N LEU A 197 -11.92 6.31 -1.92
CA LEU A 197 -12.71 5.22 -2.48
C LEU A 197 -12.29 4.85 -3.91
N PHE A 198 -12.23 5.83 -4.81
CA PHE A 198 -11.89 5.54 -6.21
C PHE A 198 -10.45 5.05 -6.40
N PRO A 199 -9.41 5.67 -5.78
CA PRO A 199 -8.06 5.09 -5.81
C PRO A 199 -8.00 3.67 -5.23
N TYR A 200 -8.71 3.39 -4.13
CA TYR A 200 -8.79 2.06 -3.55
C TYR A 200 -9.34 1.03 -4.55
N LEU A 201 -10.53 1.29 -5.11
CA LEU A 201 -11.20 0.35 -6.00
C LEU A 201 -10.42 0.13 -7.30
N VAL A 202 -9.95 1.23 -7.91
CA VAL A 202 -9.24 1.13 -9.20
C VAL A 202 -7.89 0.46 -9.01
N ASN A 203 -7.12 0.85 -8.00
CA ASN A 203 -5.81 0.26 -7.78
C ASN A 203 -5.90 -1.21 -7.37
N ALA A 204 -6.86 -1.60 -6.52
CA ALA A 204 -7.06 -3.01 -6.17
C ALA A 204 -7.29 -3.88 -7.41
N VAL A 205 -8.11 -3.41 -8.36
CA VAL A 205 -8.37 -4.14 -9.61
C VAL A 205 -7.15 -4.11 -10.53
N VAL A 206 -6.60 -2.92 -10.79
CA VAL A 206 -5.51 -2.73 -11.75
C VAL A 206 -4.27 -3.51 -11.33
N PHE A 207 -3.84 -3.39 -10.08
CA PHE A 207 -2.64 -4.09 -9.62
C PHE A 207 -2.84 -5.59 -9.47
N THR A 208 -4.05 -6.06 -9.16
CA THR A 208 -4.35 -7.49 -9.27
C THR A 208 -4.16 -8.01 -10.70
N LEU A 209 -4.67 -7.27 -11.70
CA LEU A 209 -4.49 -7.65 -13.11
C LEU A 209 -3.02 -7.58 -13.55
N VAL A 210 -2.28 -6.60 -13.04
CA VAL A 210 -0.84 -6.48 -13.29
C VAL A 210 -0.09 -7.67 -12.70
N GLU A 211 -0.32 -8.02 -11.45
CA GLU A 211 0.35 -9.16 -10.77
C GLU A 211 0.03 -10.52 -11.40
N LEU A 212 -1.16 -10.70 -11.99
CA LEU A 212 -1.52 -11.92 -12.72
C LEU A 212 -0.60 -12.22 -13.92
N ASN A 213 0.17 -11.23 -14.39
CA ASN A 213 1.20 -11.42 -15.42
C ASN A 213 2.60 -11.72 -14.84
N GLY A 214 2.74 -11.73 -13.52
CA GLY A 214 3.99 -11.99 -12.83
C GLY A 214 4.48 -13.43 -12.90
N PRO A 215 5.76 -13.70 -12.58
CA PRO A 215 6.34 -15.03 -12.64
C PRO A 215 5.63 -16.02 -11.70
N VAL A 216 5.27 -15.60 -10.50
CA VAL A 216 4.58 -16.44 -9.51
C VAL A 216 3.19 -16.85 -9.98
N ALA A 217 2.46 -15.97 -10.67
CA ALA A 217 1.13 -16.27 -11.17
C ALA A 217 1.14 -17.28 -12.31
N LYS A 218 2.19 -17.30 -13.13
CA LYS A 218 2.32 -18.25 -14.25
C LYS A 218 2.44 -19.69 -13.77
N ASP A 219 3.12 -19.89 -12.65
CA ASP A 219 3.35 -21.23 -12.10
C ASP A 219 2.18 -21.70 -11.23
N ASN A 220 1.40 -20.79 -10.63
CA ASN A 220 0.35 -21.10 -9.64
C ASN A 220 -0.90 -20.23 -9.80
N ILE A 221 -1.45 -20.13 -11.02
CA ILE A 221 -2.54 -19.21 -11.38
C ILE A 221 -3.76 -19.31 -10.45
N ASN A 222 -4.17 -20.52 -10.07
CA ASN A 222 -5.38 -20.74 -9.26
C ASN A 222 -5.23 -20.17 -7.84
N SER A 223 -4.09 -20.39 -7.22
CA SER A 223 -3.79 -19.83 -5.89
C SER A 223 -3.62 -18.32 -5.97
N PHE A 224 -3.01 -17.81 -7.03
CA PHE A 224 -2.73 -16.41 -7.21
C PHE A 224 -3.99 -15.58 -7.51
N LEU A 225 -4.98 -16.14 -8.20
CA LEU A 225 -6.29 -15.52 -8.42
C LEU A 225 -7.04 -15.20 -7.12
N ILE A 226 -6.75 -15.91 -6.04
CA ILE A 226 -7.35 -15.66 -4.71
C ILE A 226 -6.47 -14.75 -3.88
N ILE A 227 -5.16 -14.98 -3.89
CA ILE A 227 -4.22 -14.31 -2.97
C ILE A 227 -3.95 -12.86 -3.40
N SER A 228 -3.74 -12.60 -4.69
CA SER A 228 -3.41 -11.26 -5.18
C SER A 228 -4.50 -10.21 -4.88
N PRO A 229 -5.81 -10.46 -5.13
CA PRO A 229 -6.85 -9.54 -4.69
C PRO A 229 -6.83 -9.27 -3.19
N ILE A 230 -6.61 -10.32 -2.37
CA ILE A 230 -6.55 -10.17 -0.92
C ILE A 230 -5.38 -9.25 -0.52
N ILE A 231 -4.18 -9.47 -1.08
CA ILE A 231 -3.02 -8.63 -0.81
C ILE A 231 -3.30 -7.17 -1.19
N ASN A 232 -3.86 -6.92 -2.37
CA ASN A 232 -4.14 -5.57 -2.84
C ASN A 232 -5.24 -4.88 -2.04
N ILE A 233 -6.27 -5.61 -1.62
CA ILE A 233 -7.31 -5.09 -0.71
C ILE A 233 -6.70 -4.72 0.64
N PHE A 234 -5.95 -5.61 1.27
CA PHE A 234 -5.33 -5.35 2.58
C PHE A 234 -4.23 -4.29 2.52
N GLY A 235 -3.42 -4.27 1.46
CA GLY A 235 -2.41 -3.22 1.24
C GLY A 235 -3.00 -1.80 1.12
N MET A 236 -4.30 -1.68 0.89
CA MET A 236 -5.00 -0.41 0.75
C MET A 236 -6.20 -0.25 1.70
N ILE A 237 -6.37 -1.13 2.68
CA ILE A 237 -7.56 -1.16 3.57
C ILE A 237 -7.76 0.17 4.32
N GLY A 238 -6.68 0.90 4.60
CA GLY A 238 -6.74 2.22 5.22
C GLY A 238 -7.52 3.24 4.39
N PHE A 239 -7.52 3.11 3.07
CA PHE A 239 -8.30 3.97 2.16
C PHE A 239 -9.80 3.71 2.32
N PHE A 240 -10.22 2.44 2.38
CA PHE A 240 -11.61 2.06 2.58
C PHE A 240 -12.15 2.65 3.89
N TRP A 241 -11.43 2.44 4.99
CA TRP A 241 -11.82 2.97 6.29
C TRP A 241 -11.74 4.50 6.34
N GLY A 242 -10.73 5.09 5.70
CA GLY A 242 -10.64 6.54 5.54
C GLY A 242 -11.89 7.11 4.86
N TYR A 243 -12.37 6.49 3.79
CA TYR A 243 -13.64 6.86 3.15
C TYR A 243 -14.81 6.76 4.11
N MET A 244 -14.98 5.61 4.77
CA MET A 244 -16.13 5.37 5.67
C MET A 244 -16.19 6.41 6.79
N PHE A 245 -15.08 6.68 7.46
CA PHE A 245 -15.03 7.63 8.56
C PHE A 245 -15.26 9.07 8.10
N VAL A 246 -14.69 9.50 6.99
CA VAL A 246 -14.84 10.87 6.51
C VAL A 246 -16.22 11.11 5.93
N ALA A 247 -16.77 10.17 5.16
CA ALA A 247 -18.06 10.33 4.49
C ALA A 247 -19.25 10.22 5.47
N HIS A 248 -19.16 9.29 6.46
CA HIS A 248 -20.33 8.86 7.24
C HIS A 248 -20.23 9.16 8.74
N MET A 249 -19.04 9.43 9.27
CA MET A 249 -18.87 9.57 10.72
C MET A 249 -18.49 11.00 11.15
N VAL A 250 -18.03 11.15 12.34
CA VAL A 250 -17.89 12.30 13.20
C VAL A 250 -17.24 13.53 12.56
N LYS A 251 -17.78 14.71 12.84
CA LYS A 251 -17.16 16.00 12.55
C LYS A 251 -15.96 16.24 13.47
N PRO A 252 -14.82 16.73 12.98
CA PRO A 252 -13.73 17.12 13.85
C PRO A 252 -14.14 18.30 14.72
N ARG A 253 -13.75 18.29 16.00
CA ARG A 253 -14.07 19.36 16.96
C ARG A 253 -13.38 20.70 16.65
N LYS A 254 -12.25 20.68 15.93
CA LYS A 254 -11.52 21.86 15.46
C LYS A 254 -11.21 21.71 13.99
N GLN A 255 -11.60 22.70 13.22
CA GLN A 255 -11.29 22.81 11.81
C GLN A 255 -9.85 23.28 11.67
N ASN A 256 -8.95 22.39 11.26
CA ASN A 256 -7.68 22.84 10.72
C ASN A 256 -7.97 23.33 9.32
N VAL A 257 -7.97 24.65 9.19
CA VAL A 257 -8.26 25.33 7.94
C VAL A 257 -7.25 24.94 6.89
N TYR A 258 -7.67 24.18 5.91
CA TYR A 258 -6.93 23.94 4.70
C TYR A 258 -7.78 23.86 3.46
N TYR A 259 -7.29 24.43 2.44
CA TYR A 259 -7.89 24.99 1.28
C TYR A 259 -7.37 24.37 0.00
N PHE A 260 -7.36 23.05 -0.10
CA PHE A 260 -7.15 22.45 -1.39
C PHE A 260 -8.33 21.57 -1.72
N SER A 261 -9.23 22.08 -2.57
CA SER A 261 -9.90 21.13 -3.44
C SER A 261 -8.78 20.33 -4.14
N PRO A 262 -8.68 19.00 -3.91
CA PRO A 262 -7.67 18.20 -4.60
C PRO A 262 -7.93 18.41 -6.08
N CYS A 263 -6.96 18.89 -6.79
CA CYS A 263 -6.92 19.50 -8.08
C CYS A 263 -8.14 19.20 -8.97
N ALA A 264 -9.11 20.10 -8.97
CA ALA A 264 -10.34 19.98 -9.76
C ALA A 264 -10.13 20.33 -11.25
N GLU A 265 -8.89 20.64 -11.65
CA GLU A 265 -8.50 20.96 -13.01
C GLU A 265 -8.00 19.73 -13.75
N LYS A 266 -8.17 19.72 -15.07
CA LYS A 266 -7.63 18.68 -15.95
C LYS A 266 -6.10 18.67 -15.89
N LYS A 267 -5.51 17.55 -15.46
CA LYS A 267 -4.05 17.34 -15.39
C LYS A 267 -3.62 16.20 -16.32
N LEU A 268 -3.69 16.45 -17.62
CA LEU A 268 -3.42 15.46 -18.65
C LEU A 268 -2.04 14.81 -18.50
N VAL A 269 -1.00 15.59 -18.19
CA VAL A 269 0.36 15.09 -17.98
C VAL A 269 0.42 14.06 -16.86
N LEU A 270 -0.32 14.30 -15.76
CA LEU A 270 -0.40 13.35 -14.63
C LEU A 270 -1.04 12.02 -15.07
N TRP A 271 -2.11 12.08 -15.88
CA TRP A 271 -2.79 10.87 -16.37
C TRP A 271 -1.92 10.08 -17.34
N ILE A 272 -1.23 10.77 -18.26
CA ILE A 272 -0.27 10.15 -19.18
C ILE A 272 0.86 9.49 -18.39
N PHE A 273 1.39 10.15 -17.38
CA PHE A 273 2.44 9.60 -16.55
C PHE A 273 1.99 8.35 -15.78
N ALA A 274 0.79 8.39 -15.18
CA ALA A 274 0.23 7.22 -14.49
C ALA A 274 -0.03 6.04 -15.46
N ALA A 275 -0.54 6.33 -16.67
CA ALA A 275 -0.72 5.30 -17.71
C ALA A 275 0.62 4.72 -18.19
N ALA A 276 1.65 5.56 -18.33
CA ALA A 276 2.99 5.11 -18.70
C ALA A 276 3.63 4.21 -17.60
N LEU A 277 3.40 4.54 -16.32
CA LEU A 277 3.82 3.67 -15.22
C LEU A 277 3.13 2.31 -15.27
N LEU A 278 1.81 2.27 -15.48
CA LEU A 278 1.09 1.00 -15.61
C LEU A 278 1.57 0.17 -16.81
N ALA A 279 1.86 0.82 -17.93
CA ALA A 279 2.43 0.14 -19.08
C ALA A 279 3.84 -0.41 -18.76
N PHE A 280 4.66 0.36 -18.05
CA PHE A 280 5.97 -0.09 -17.58
C PHE A 280 5.85 -1.28 -16.62
N ASP A 281 4.93 -1.23 -15.66
CA ASP A 281 4.66 -2.33 -14.74
C ASP A 281 4.27 -3.59 -15.51
N ALA A 282 3.31 -3.50 -16.43
CA ALA A 282 2.81 -4.65 -17.17
C ALA A 282 3.87 -5.26 -18.12
N LEU A 283 4.72 -4.44 -18.72
CA LEU A 283 5.68 -4.89 -19.74
C LEU A 283 7.04 -5.29 -19.17
N PHE A 284 7.45 -4.68 -18.06
CA PHE A 284 8.80 -4.84 -17.52
C PHE A 284 8.85 -5.32 -16.08
N LEU A 285 8.12 -4.65 -15.16
CA LEU A 285 8.16 -5.02 -13.74
C LEU A 285 7.39 -6.30 -13.44
N CYS A 286 6.30 -6.57 -14.13
CA CYS A 286 5.53 -7.79 -13.88
C CYS A 286 6.22 -9.05 -14.39
N PRO A 287 6.76 -9.09 -15.62
CA PRO A 287 7.56 -10.22 -16.05
C PRO A 287 8.81 -10.44 -15.19
N GLY A 288 9.30 -9.39 -14.51
CA GLY A 288 10.46 -9.41 -13.64
C GLY A 288 11.77 -9.13 -14.36
N PHE A 289 12.68 -8.50 -13.62
CA PHE A 289 14.10 -8.38 -14.01
C PHE A 289 14.85 -9.57 -13.45
N TYR A 290 15.45 -10.37 -14.32
CA TYR A 290 16.27 -11.52 -13.95
C TYR A 290 17.74 -11.11 -13.92
N PHE A 291 18.51 -11.60 -12.92
CA PHE A 291 19.92 -11.29 -12.65
C PHE A 291 20.82 -12.47 -13.00
#